data_fdcfd82be938ce85ab64f99fe26ca002
#
_entry.id   fdcfd82be938ce85ab64f99fe26ca002
#
_cell.length_a   1.000
_cell.length_b   1.000
_cell.length_c   1.000
_cell.angle_alpha   90.00
_cell.angle_beta   90.00
_cell.angle_gamma   90.00
#
_symmetry.space_group_name_H-M   'P 1'
#
loop_
_entity.id
_entity.type
_entity.pdbx_description
1 polymer ?
#
loop_
_entity_poly.entity_id
_entity_poly.type
_entity_poly.pdbx_seq_one_letter_code
_entity_poly.pdbx_strand_id
1 'polypeptide(L)'
;MSIATVSQILNSRGHFTHKTIEKVRQIAESLGYIPDKNAKQLRTGSSILITVILPNLTNPFFSALVQSMQEYLEKSHFDNIDLTFQTSSFLKIDETIDNLIQRGTDGLIITEPLPNPIRTNDLLKRHHIPYVVLDRNSDYNLTDSVSTNEFEGGKLAAKYFQSLGHQHVGIITPNYTSPSINARIDGFLSLWSANSTDRPQKFITDFTKDGGREISPYIAQSDITGVFSLNDDVAIGLIRGLADQGVSVPQDLSIIGFDNIEYASYTVPSLTTIAQPVPEMGSKAISILIERLNNEQSDQASEFNSVIFENELIIRDSTQKA
;
A
#
# COMPACT_ATOMS: atom_id res chain seq x y z
N MET A 1 -12.19 49.28 -2.37
CA MET A 1 -12.95 48.03 -2.26
C MET A 1 -12.74 47.48 -0.84
N SER A 2 -13.77 46.97 -0.16
CA SER A 2 -13.61 46.46 1.21
C SER A 2 -12.92 45.09 1.21
N ILE A 3 -12.24 44.70 2.30
CA ILE A 3 -11.63 43.38 2.49
C ILE A 3 -12.68 42.27 2.29
N ALA A 4 -13.91 42.50 2.78
CA ALA A 4 -15.03 41.59 2.59
C ALA A 4 -15.39 41.38 1.11
N THR A 5 -15.39 42.45 0.28
CA THR A 5 -15.67 42.38 -1.15
C THR A 5 -14.57 41.60 -1.90
N VAL A 6 -13.30 41.88 -1.59
CA VAL A 6 -12.16 41.15 -2.19
C VAL A 6 -12.24 39.66 -1.85
N SER A 7 -12.50 39.36 -0.59
CA SER A 7 -12.65 37.98 -0.13
C SER A 7 -13.82 37.24 -0.81
N GLN A 8 -14.96 37.90 -1.01
CA GLN A 8 -16.09 37.28 -1.73
C GLN A 8 -15.76 37.00 -3.20
N ILE A 9 -15.04 37.89 -3.90
CA ILE A 9 -14.63 37.71 -5.28
C ILE A 9 -13.63 36.57 -5.43
N LEU A 10 -12.62 36.52 -4.56
CA LEU A 10 -11.58 35.48 -4.60
C LEU A 10 -12.15 34.08 -4.29
N ASN A 11 -13.25 34.02 -3.52
CA ASN A 11 -13.94 32.76 -3.20
C ASN A 11 -15.15 32.49 -4.11
N SER A 12 -15.27 33.18 -5.26
CA SER A 12 -16.37 33.01 -6.24
C SER A 12 -17.78 33.12 -5.63
N ARG A 13 -17.94 33.99 -4.60
CA ARG A 13 -19.22 34.27 -3.90
C ARG A 13 -19.69 35.67 -4.18
N GLY A 14 -21.01 35.89 -4.25
CA GLY A 14 -21.64 37.16 -4.53
C GLY A 14 -21.77 37.46 -6.03
N HIS A 15 -22.63 38.44 -6.34
CA HIS A 15 -22.85 38.88 -7.73
C HIS A 15 -22.01 40.13 -8.03
N PHE A 16 -20.90 39.94 -8.72
CA PHE A 16 -20.01 41.01 -9.15
C PHE A 16 -19.88 41.00 -10.68
N THR A 17 -19.57 42.14 -11.28
CA THR A 17 -19.33 42.22 -12.72
C THR A 17 -18.05 41.46 -13.09
N HIS A 18 -18.02 40.86 -14.29
CA HIS A 18 -16.85 40.10 -14.79
C HIS A 18 -15.56 40.93 -14.74
N LYS A 19 -15.66 42.23 -15.10
CA LYS A 19 -14.56 43.19 -15.06
C LYS A 19 -14.01 43.41 -13.64
N THR A 20 -14.87 43.36 -12.61
CA THR A 20 -14.44 43.51 -11.22
C THR A 20 -13.76 42.24 -10.72
N ILE A 21 -14.27 41.07 -11.11
CA ILE A 21 -13.68 39.77 -10.76
C ILE A 21 -12.27 39.64 -11.35
N GLU A 22 -12.11 39.90 -12.64
CA GLU A 22 -10.82 39.87 -13.31
C GLU A 22 -9.79 40.82 -12.70
N LYS A 23 -10.17 42.07 -12.44
CA LYS A 23 -9.28 43.04 -11.82
C LYS A 23 -8.78 42.60 -10.43
N VAL A 24 -9.63 42.01 -9.63
CA VAL A 24 -9.24 41.53 -8.28
C VAL A 24 -8.33 40.32 -8.39
N ARG A 25 -8.59 39.40 -9.31
CA ARG A 25 -7.72 38.21 -9.53
C ARG A 25 -6.34 38.63 -10.05
N GLN A 26 -6.25 39.52 -11.02
CA GLN A 26 -4.97 40.01 -11.52
C GLN A 26 -4.13 40.72 -10.45
N ILE A 27 -4.77 41.51 -9.56
CA ILE A 27 -4.06 42.16 -8.45
C ILE A 27 -3.60 41.11 -7.43
N ALA A 28 -4.43 40.17 -7.09
CA ALA A 28 -4.04 39.08 -6.16
C ALA A 28 -2.85 38.27 -6.72
N GLU A 29 -2.86 37.92 -8.01
CA GLU A 29 -1.75 37.25 -8.68
C GLU A 29 -0.47 38.12 -8.68
N SER A 30 -0.59 39.40 -9.01
CA SER A 30 0.55 40.30 -9.05
C SER A 30 1.19 40.55 -7.68
N LEU A 31 0.43 40.39 -6.60
CA LEU A 31 0.90 40.49 -5.22
C LEU A 31 1.36 39.18 -4.65
N GLY A 32 1.29 38.06 -5.41
CA GLY A 32 1.58 36.73 -4.90
C GLY A 32 0.65 36.30 -3.75
N TYR A 33 -0.57 36.91 -3.69
CA TYR A 33 -1.50 36.62 -2.62
C TYR A 33 -2.11 35.23 -2.77
N ILE A 34 -1.70 34.32 -1.91
CA ILE A 34 -2.32 33.02 -1.77
C ILE A 34 -3.35 33.13 -0.64
N PRO A 35 -4.66 32.88 -0.89
CA PRO A 35 -5.65 32.88 0.17
C PRO A 35 -5.23 31.92 1.29
N ASP A 36 -5.22 32.40 2.53
CA ASP A 36 -4.92 31.58 3.70
C ASP A 36 -6.00 30.48 3.83
N LYS A 37 -5.58 29.22 3.62
CA LYS A 37 -6.47 28.07 3.74
C LYS A 37 -7.07 27.97 5.14
N ASN A 38 -6.30 28.29 6.19
CA ASN A 38 -6.77 28.27 7.58
C ASN A 38 -7.87 29.32 7.84
N ALA A 39 -7.73 30.53 7.26
CA ALA A 39 -8.78 31.58 7.33
C ALA A 39 -10.04 31.20 6.53
N LYS A 40 -9.90 30.39 5.46
CA LYS A 40 -11.02 29.82 4.71
C LYS A 40 -11.68 28.69 5.50
N GLN A 41 -10.92 27.82 6.15
CA GLN A 41 -11.39 26.72 7.00
C GLN A 41 -12.23 27.22 8.18
N LEU A 42 -11.77 28.26 8.89
CA LEU A 42 -12.52 28.87 10.00
C LEU A 42 -13.88 29.48 9.58
N ARG A 43 -14.10 29.69 8.25
CA ARG A 43 -15.31 30.37 7.75
C ARG A 43 -16.22 29.48 6.89
N THR A 44 -15.75 28.34 6.37
CA THR A 44 -16.50 27.52 5.41
C THR A 44 -16.75 26.06 5.81
N GLY A 45 -16.34 25.65 7.00
CA GLY A 45 -16.32 24.25 7.40
C GLY A 45 -14.99 23.58 7.06
N SER A 46 -14.50 22.74 7.93
CA SER A 46 -13.20 22.11 7.92
C SER A 46 -12.90 21.35 6.63
N SER A 47 -11.68 21.50 6.11
CA SER A 47 -11.07 20.48 5.27
C SER A 47 -11.01 19.17 6.04
N ILE A 48 -11.37 18.07 5.40
CA ILE A 48 -11.32 16.73 6.00
C ILE A 48 -9.87 16.27 5.90
N LEU A 49 -9.25 15.94 7.03
CA LEU A 49 -7.89 15.44 7.10
C LEU A 49 -7.88 13.91 7.16
N ILE A 50 -7.49 13.26 6.09
CA ILE A 50 -7.29 11.80 6.03
C ILE A 50 -5.80 11.50 6.14
N THR A 51 -5.42 10.59 7.04
CA THR A 51 -4.03 10.16 7.18
C THR A 51 -3.87 8.68 6.83
N VAL A 52 -2.93 8.39 5.93
CA VAL A 52 -2.51 7.02 5.60
C VAL A 52 -1.31 6.63 6.45
N ILE A 53 -1.42 5.54 7.20
CA ILE A 53 -0.30 5.00 8.00
C ILE A 53 0.37 3.90 7.20
N LEU A 54 1.68 4.06 6.95
CA LEU A 54 2.51 3.19 6.12
C LEU A 54 3.70 2.64 6.92
N PRO A 55 4.25 1.45 6.60
CA PRO A 55 5.47 0.97 7.24
C PRO A 55 6.70 1.81 6.87
N ASN A 56 6.82 2.19 5.61
CA ASN A 56 7.90 3.00 5.07
C ASN A 56 7.50 3.62 3.71
N LEU A 57 8.36 4.48 3.18
CA LEU A 57 8.20 5.10 1.86
C LEU A 57 9.23 4.59 0.85
N THR A 58 10.11 3.69 1.24
CA THR A 58 11.18 3.17 0.38
C THR A 58 10.71 2.04 -0.52
N ASN A 59 9.68 1.28 -0.12
CA ASN A 59 9.04 0.30 -0.97
C ASN A 59 8.02 0.99 -1.88
N PRO A 60 8.20 0.93 -3.22
CA PRO A 60 7.32 1.57 -4.20
C PRO A 60 5.86 1.14 -4.14
N PHE A 61 5.56 -0.04 -3.60
CA PHE A 61 4.19 -0.51 -3.39
C PHE A 61 3.36 0.50 -2.57
N PHE A 62 3.90 0.99 -1.45
CA PHE A 62 3.18 1.93 -0.59
C PHE A 62 3.03 3.31 -1.22
N SER A 63 4.04 3.79 -1.94
CA SER A 63 3.93 5.07 -2.67
C SER A 63 2.91 5.00 -3.79
N ALA A 64 2.81 3.86 -4.50
CA ALA A 64 1.80 3.64 -5.52
C ALA A 64 0.37 3.59 -4.93
N LEU A 65 0.20 3.00 -3.74
CA LEU A 65 -1.09 3.04 -3.01
C LEU A 65 -1.52 4.49 -2.70
N VAL A 66 -0.62 5.31 -2.14
CA VAL A 66 -0.92 6.72 -1.84
C VAL A 66 -1.23 7.49 -3.11
N GLN A 67 -0.44 7.28 -4.17
CA GLN A 67 -0.67 7.91 -5.48
C GLN A 67 -2.07 7.57 -6.02
N SER A 68 -2.50 6.31 -5.95
CA SER A 68 -3.81 5.88 -6.44
C SER A 68 -4.98 6.52 -5.66
N MET A 69 -4.81 6.73 -4.35
CA MET A 69 -5.77 7.46 -3.54
C MET A 69 -5.86 8.94 -3.95
N GLN A 70 -4.70 9.58 -4.16
CA GLN A 70 -4.64 10.97 -4.61
C GLN A 70 -5.31 11.14 -5.97
N GLU A 71 -5.03 10.26 -6.92
CA GLU A 71 -5.68 10.27 -8.24
C GLU A 71 -7.19 10.07 -8.16
N TYR A 72 -7.66 9.22 -7.25
CA TYR A 72 -9.10 9.04 -7.01
C TYR A 72 -9.75 10.33 -6.52
N LEU A 73 -9.14 11.03 -5.55
CA LEU A 73 -9.63 12.30 -5.03
C LEU A 73 -9.71 13.37 -6.12
N GLU A 74 -8.67 13.49 -6.95
CA GLU A 74 -8.62 14.44 -8.06
C GLU A 74 -9.70 14.15 -9.11
N LYS A 75 -9.84 12.89 -9.55
CA LYS A 75 -10.84 12.47 -10.54
C LYS A 75 -12.28 12.64 -10.03
N SER A 76 -12.49 12.51 -8.73
CA SER A 76 -13.80 12.63 -8.09
C SER A 76 -14.12 14.03 -7.57
N HIS A 77 -13.22 15.02 -7.80
CA HIS A 77 -13.37 16.42 -7.39
C HIS A 77 -13.59 16.62 -5.88
N PHE A 78 -12.89 15.84 -5.05
CA PHE A 78 -12.92 16.01 -3.59
C PHE A 78 -11.89 17.07 -3.13
N ASP A 79 -12.11 18.32 -3.52
CA ASP A 79 -11.20 19.45 -3.25
C ASP A 79 -11.09 19.84 -1.76
N ASN A 80 -11.98 19.32 -0.92
CA ASN A 80 -12.02 19.58 0.50
C ASN A 80 -11.37 18.49 1.36
N ILE A 81 -10.71 17.50 0.74
CA ILE A 81 -10.00 16.44 1.44
C ILE A 81 -8.50 16.67 1.33
N ASP A 82 -7.83 16.78 2.47
CA ASP A 82 -6.37 16.80 2.57
C ASP A 82 -5.88 15.39 2.90
N LEU A 83 -5.18 14.75 1.95
CA LEU A 83 -4.56 13.43 2.15
C LEU A 83 -3.14 13.61 2.65
N THR A 84 -2.84 13.04 3.81
CA THR A 84 -1.50 13.03 4.41
C THR A 84 -1.03 11.59 4.66
N PHE A 85 0.24 11.42 4.95
CA PHE A 85 0.77 10.10 5.34
C PHE A 85 1.72 10.22 6.53
N GLN A 86 1.76 9.15 7.32
CA GLN A 86 2.65 9.00 8.46
C GLN A 86 3.27 7.62 8.42
N THR A 87 4.61 7.54 8.52
CA THR A 87 5.27 6.24 8.66
C THR A 87 5.23 5.78 10.10
N SER A 88 4.99 4.50 10.30
CA SER A 88 4.99 3.84 11.61
C SER A 88 5.47 2.41 11.47
N SER A 89 5.98 1.83 12.55
CA SER A 89 6.27 0.41 12.66
C SER A 89 5.22 -0.27 13.54
N PHE A 90 5.10 -1.59 13.43
CA PHE A 90 4.22 -2.40 14.28
C PHE A 90 4.32 -2.05 15.77
N LEU A 91 5.53 -1.81 16.30
CA LEU A 91 5.74 -1.50 17.71
C LEU A 91 5.29 -0.09 18.11
N LYS A 92 5.16 0.83 17.16
CA LYS A 92 4.84 2.25 17.41
C LYS A 92 3.45 2.66 16.90
N ILE A 93 2.71 1.75 16.29
CA ILE A 93 1.44 2.08 15.63
C ILE A 93 0.42 2.67 16.60
N ASP A 94 0.31 2.13 17.82
CA ASP A 94 -0.63 2.63 18.83
C ASP A 94 -0.29 4.08 19.23
N GLU A 95 1.00 4.38 19.46
CA GLU A 95 1.48 5.75 19.75
C GLU A 95 1.23 6.69 18.57
N THR A 96 1.47 6.20 17.35
CA THR A 96 1.21 6.96 16.13
C THR A 96 -0.26 7.33 16.01
N ILE A 97 -1.17 6.40 16.26
CA ILE A 97 -2.63 6.64 16.23
C ILE A 97 -3.03 7.66 17.29
N ASP A 98 -2.54 7.51 18.55
CA ASP A 98 -2.80 8.47 19.62
C ASP A 98 -2.36 9.89 19.22
N ASN A 99 -1.18 10.05 18.61
CA ASN A 99 -0.68 11.33 18.12
C ASN A 99 -1.53 11.92 16.98
N LEU A 100 -2.00 11.08 16.05
CA LEU A 100 -2.85 11.52 14.93
C LEU A 100 -4.23 12.00 15.42
N ILE A 101 -4.82 11.33 16.41
CA ILE A 101 -6.06 11.76 17.07
C ILE A 101 -5.85 13.16 17.68
N GLN A 102 -4.76 13.39 18.41
CA GLN A 102 -4.44 14.69 19.01
C GLN A 102 -4.22 15.80 17.96
N ARG A 103 -3.74 15.46 16.76
CA ARG A 103 -3.55 16.39 15.65
C ARG A 103 -4.82 16.65 14.85
N GLY A 104 -5.95 16.00 15.20
CA GLY A 104 -7.25 16.23 14.59
C GLY A 104 -7.41 15.57 13.23
N THR A 105 -6.89 14.36 13.03
CA THR A 105 -7.24 13.56 11.85
C THR A 105 -8.72 13.18 11.88
N ASP A 106 -9.38 13.25 10.74
CA ASP A 106 -10.82 12.94 10.61
C ASP A 106 -11.03 11.47 10.17
N GLY A 107 -10.04 10.85 9.54
CA GLY A 107 -10.11 9.45 9.10
C GLY A 107 -8.73 8.83 8.89
N LEU A 108 -8.65 7.50 8.98
CA LEU A 108 -7.40 6.75 8.85
C LEU A 108 -7.49 5.64 7.81
N ILE A 109 -6.41 5.46 7.03
CA ILE A 109 -6.16 4.25 6.25
C ILE A 109 -4.89 3.61 6.83
N ILE A 110 -4.98 2.35 7.27
CA ILE A 110 -3.92 1.70 8.03
C ILE A 110 -3.42 0.49 7.24
N THR A 111 -2.13 0.49 6.83
CA THR A 111 -1.48 -0.64 6.14
C THR A 111 -0.63 -1.50 7.07
N GLU A 112 -0.42 -1.07 8.31
CA GLU A 112 0.32 -1.82 9.33
C GLU A 112 -0.58 -2.75 10.14
N PRO A 113 -0.08 -3.93 10.59
CA PRO A 113 -0.81 -4.75 11.53
C PRO A 113 -1.07 -4.00 12.84
N LEU A 114 -2.24 -4.19 13.41
CA LEU A 114 -2.60 -3.62 14.71
C LEU A 114 -2.25 -4.61 15.83
N PRO A 115 -1.37 -4.25 16.78
CA PRO A 115 -1.03 -5.13 17.91
C PRO A 115 -2.24 -5.48 18.78
N ASN A 116 -3.15 -4.53 18.94
CA ASN A 116 -4.39 -4.70 19.69
C ASN A 116 -5.59 -4.11 18.93
N PRO A 117 -6.15 -4.85 17.95
CA PRO A 117 -7.22 -4.34 17.08
C PRO A 117 -8.47 -3.89 17.85
N ILE A 118 -8.83 -4.60 18.94
CA ILE A 118 -10.01 -4.27 19.76
C ILE A 118 -9.80 -2.92 20.44
N ARG A 119 -8.64 -2.72 21.10
CA ARG A 119 -8.32 -1.44 21.76
C ARG A 119 -8.29 -0.28 20.75
N THR A 120 -7.66 -0.48 19.60
CA THR A 120 -7.58 0.53 18.54
C THR A 120 -8.97 0.89 18.02
N ASN A 121 -9.81 -0.10 17.76
CA ASN A 121 -11.19 0.12 17.33
C ASN A 121 -12.01 0.90 18.36
N ASP A 122 -11.93 0.53 19.66
CA ASP A 122 -12.63 1.22 20.73
C ASP A 122 -12.14 2.67 20.92
N LEU A 123 -10.83 2.89 20.70
CA LEU A 123 -10.24 4.22 20.76
C LEU A 123 -10.76 5.10 19.63
N LEU A 124 -10.66 4.64 18.38
CA LEU A 124 -11.11 5.39 17.22
C LEU A 124 -12.61 5.63 17.21
N LYS A 125 -13.42 4.66 17.63
CA LYS A 125 -14.88 4.85 17.82
C LYS A 125 -15.23 5.93 18.85
N ARG A 126 -14.51 5.98 19.97
CA ARG A 126 -14.73 7.04 20.99
C ARG A 126 -14.43 8.44 20.48
N HIS A 127 -13.53 8.56 19.52
CA HIS A 127 -13.17 9.83 18.89
C HIS A 127 -13.92 10.09 17.58
N HIS A 128 -14.87 9.23 17.20
CA HIS A 128 -15.64 9.32 15.95
C HIS A 128 -14.72 9.39 14.70
N ILE A 129 -13.66 8.59 14.69
CA ILE A 129 -12.71 8.53 13.57
C ILE A 129 -12.90 7.21 12.84
N PRO A 130 -13.54 7.20 11.66
CA PRO A 130 -13.63 6.01 10.83
C PRO A 130 -12.25 5.62 10.28
N TYR A 131 -12.04 4.32 10.08
CA TYR A 131 -10.81 3.83 9.51
C TYR A 131 -11.03 2.63 8.60
N VAL A 132 -10.10 2.45 7.66
CA VAL A 132 -10.04 1.30 6.74
C VAL A 132 -8.69 0.62 6.91
N VAL A 133 -8.69 -0.70 7.02
CA VAL A 133 -7.47 -1.51 6.99
C VAL A 133 -7.18 -1.87 5.53
N LEU A 134 -5.98 -1.56 5.05
CA LEU A 134 -5.56 -1.79 3.66
C LEU A 134 -4.35 -2.73 3.61
N ASP A 135 -4.32 -3.61 2.61
CA ASP A 135 -3.29 -4.65 2.42
C ASP A 135 -3.23 -5.67 3.57
N ARG A 136 -4.35 -5.81 4.29
CA ARG A 136 -4.48 -6.72 5.43
C ARG A 136 -5.87 -7.31 5.49
N ASN A 137 -5.97 -8.61 5.70
CA ASN A 137 -7.22 -9.21 6.11
C ASN A 137 -7.46 -8.87 7.59
N SER A 138 -8.57 -8.19 7.88
CA SER A 138 -8.97 -7.98 9.27
C SER A 138 -9.73 -9.22 9.75
N ASP A 139 -9.05 -10.09 10.49
CA ASP A 139 -9.67 -11.30 11.07
C ASP A 139 -10.80 -11.00 12.08
N TYR A 140 -11.01 -9.72 12.39
CA TYR A 140 -11.89 -9.32 13.50
C TYR A 140 -13.21 -8.70 13.09
N ASN A 141 -13.48 -8.45 11.80
CA ASN A 141 -14.67 -7.74 11.32
C ASN A 141 -15.03 -6.48 12.15
N LEU A 142 -14.01 -5.74 12.58
CA LEU A 142 -14.16 -4.56 13.42
C LEU A 142 -14.27 -3.26 12.60
N THR A 143 -13.88 -3.31 11.33
CA THR A 143 -13.84 -2.18 10.41
C THR A 143 -13.85 -2.65 8.96
N ASP A 144 -13.99 -1.70 8.05
CA ASP A 144 -13.82 -1.95 6.62
C ASP A 144 -12.39 -2.38 6.29
N SER A 145 -12.25 -3.27 5.32
CA SER A 145 -10.95 -3.75 4.85
C SER A 145 -10.88 -3.86 3.33
N VAL A 146 -9.69 -3.61 2.79
CA VAL A 146 -9.35 -3.84 1.39
C VAL A 146 -8.05 -4.62 1.34
N SER A 147 -8.04 -5.75 0.69
CA SER A 147 -6.88 -6.64 0.59
C SER A 147 -6.87 -7.40 -0.74
N THR A 148 -5.84 -8.21 -0.94
CA THR A 148 -5.80 -9.20 -2.02
C THR A 148 -5.90 -10.63 -1.47
N ASN A 149 -6.15 -11.58 -2.36
CA ASN A 149 -6.16 -13.01 -2.03
C ASN A 149 -4.71 -13.53 -1.96
N GLU A 150 -4.05 -13.22 -0.85
CA GLU A 150 -2.64 -13.52 -0.60
C GLU A 150 -2.32 -15.01 -0.69
N PHE A 151 -3.25 -15.87 -0.24
CA PHE A 151 -3.10 -17.32 -0.32
C PHE A 151 -3.06 -17.79 -1.78
N GLU A 152 -4.02 -17.37 -2.61
CA GLU A 152 -4.01 -17.71 -4.03
C GLU A 152 -2.82 -17.08 -4.76
N GLY A 153 -2.38 -15.87 -4.36
CA GLY A 153 -1.15 -15.25 -4.87
C GLY A 153 0.09 -16.13 -4.65
N GLY A 154 0.30 -16.60 -3.42
CA GLY A 154 1.39 -17.54 -3.13
C GLY A 154 1.26 -18.85 -3.91
N LYS A 155 0.05 -19.39 -4.03
CA LYS A 155 -0.24 -20.61 -4.78
C LYS A 155 -0.03 -20.44 -6.31
N LEU A 156 -0.25 -19.25 -6.87
CA LEU A 156 0.07 -18.94 -8.27
C LEU A 156 1.57 -19.09 -8.53
N ALA A 157 2.42 -18.54 -7.65
CA ALA A 157 3.87 -18.69 -7.77
C ALA A 157 4.31 -20.17 -7.71
N ALA A 158 3.72 -20.95 -6.79
CA ALA A 158 3.98 -22.37 -6.68
C ALA A 158 3.58 -23.16 -7.93
N LYS A 159 2.36 -22.94 -8.44
CA LYS A 159 1.86 -23.57 -9.67
C LYS A 159 2.77 -23.27 -10.86
N TYR A 160 3.25 -22.03 -10.92
CA TYR A 160 4.10 -21.63 -12.03
C TYR A 160 5.48 -22.32 -11.98
N PHE A 161 6.14 -22.41 -10.82
CA PHE A 161 7.35 -23.21 -10.66
C PHE A 161 7.16 -24.66 -11.05
N GLN A 162 6.08 -25.30 -10.59
CA GLN A 162 5.77 -26.69 -10.97
C GLN A 162 5.54 -26.84 -12.47
N SER A 163 4.89 -25.88 -13.13
CA SER A 163 4.68 -25.89 -14.58
C SER A 163 5.98 -25.78 -15.39
N LEU A 164 7.00 -25.14 -14.82
CA LEU A 164 8.34 -25.04 -15.37
C LEU A 164 9.23 -26.25 -15.06
N GLY A 165 8.77 -27.18 -14.20
CA GLY A 165 9.48 -28.38 -13.81
C GLY A 165 10.39 -28.25 -12.60
N HIS A 166 10.38 -27.11 -11.88
CA HIS A 166 11.18 -26.93 -10.68
C HIS A 166 10.70 -27.82 -9.55
N GLN A 167 11.59 -28.64 -9.00
CA GLN A 167 11.34 -29.53 -7.86
C GLN A 167 12.01 -29.00 -6.58
N HIS A 168 13.21 -28.47 -6.70
CA HIS A 168 13.97 -27.88 -5.60
C HIS A 168 13.83 -26.36 -5.64
N VAL A 169 12.98 -25.82 -4.79
CA VAL A 169 12.70 -24.38 -4.72
C VAL A 169 12.92 -23.81 -3.33
N GLY A 170 13.15 -22.52 -3.25
CA GLY A 170 13.23 -21.76 -2.01
C GLY A 170 12.10 -20.74 -1.87
N ILE A 171 11.92 -20.27 -0.65
CA ILE A 171 11.06 -19.12 -0.31
C ILE A 171 11.83 -18.15 0.57
N ILE A 172 11.85 -16.86 0.22
CA ILE A 172 12.46 -15.83 1.04
C ILE A 172 11.38 -15.11 1.84
N THR A 173 11.55 -15.11 3.16
CA THR A 173 10.59 -14.54 4.10
C THR A 173 11.25 -13.47 4.98
N PRO A 174 10.51 -12.49 5.50
CA PRO A 174 11.05 -11.59 6.51
C PRO A 174 11.26 -12.31 7.85
N ASN A 175 11.97 -11.66 8.77
CA ASN A 175 12.20 -12.09 10.14
C ASN A 175 11.02 -11.81 11.09
N TYR A 176 9.90 -11.32 10.57
CA TYR A 176 8.65 -11.08 11.29
C TYR A 176 7.48 -11.75 10.56
N THR A 177 6.32 -11.81 11.21
CA THR A 177 5.11 -12.41 10.64
C THR A 177 3.99 -11.38 10.55
N SER A 178 3.12 -11.54 9.55
CA SER A 178 1.85 -10.84 9.44
C SER A 178 0.84 -11.77 8.77
N PRO A 179 -0.48 -11.51 8.89
CA PRO A 179 -1.49 -12.33 8.22
C PRO A 179 -1.25 -12.49 6.71
N SER A 180 -0.93 -11.40 6.00
CA SER A 180 -0.65 -11.41 4.56
C SER A 180 0.60 -12.25 4.22
N ILE A 181 1.70 -12.06 4.95
CA ILE A 181 2.93 -12.84 4.77
C ILE A 181 2.67 -14.33 5.01
N ASN A 182 1.97 -14.66 6.09
CA ASN A 182 1.64 -16.06 6.38
C ASN A 182 0.75 -16.66 5.29
N ALA A 183 -0.26 -15.94 4.83
CA ALA A 183 -1.14 -16.39 3.75
C ALA A 183 -0.37 -16.65 2.44
N ARG A 184 0.58 -15.76 2.05
CA ARG A 184 1.47 -15.99 0.88
C ARG A 184 2.32 -17.26 1.06
N ILE A 185 2.91 -17.43 2.25
CA ILE A 185 3.71 -18.64 2.58
C ILE A 185 2.83 -19.90 2.50
N ASP A 186 1.68 -19.89 3.16
CA ASP A 186 0.78 -21.04 3.23
C ASP A 186 0.25 -21.39 1.83
N GLY A 187 -0.10 -20.40 1.02
CA GLY A 187 -0.50 -20.60 -0.36
C GLY A 187 0.62 -21.24 -1.18
N PHE A 188 1.85 -20.72 -1.09
CA PHE A 188 3.00 -21.29 -1.78
C PHE A 188 3.28 -22.72 -1.33
N LEU A 189 3.31 -22.97 -0.03
CA LEU A 189 3.58 -24.30 0.54
C LEU A 189 2.45 -25.32 0.30
N SER A 190 1.23 -24.87 0.01
CA SER A 190 0.06 -25.76 -0.14
C SER A 190 0.20 -26.82 -1.24
N LEU A 191 1.11 -26.58 -2.21
CA LEU A 191 1.34 -27.48 -3.32
C LEU A 191 2.51 -28.46 -3.09
N TRP A 192 3.18 -28.39 -1.95
CA TRP A 192 4.21 -29.36 -1.56
C TRP A 192 3.71 -30.19 -0.38
N SER A 193 3.92 -31.51 -0.45
CA SER A 193 3.59 -32.40 0.67
C SER A 193 4.44 -32.05 1.89
N ALA A 194 3.82 -32.02 3.06
CA ALA A 194 4.51 -31.76 4.33
C ALA A 194 5.64 -32.76 4.65
N ASN A 195 5.56 -33.97 4.09
CA ASN A 195 6.51 -35.06 4.29
C ASN A 195 7.44 -35.26 3.08
N SER A 196 7.41 -34.37 2.07
CA SER A 196 8.28 -34.45 0.91
C SER A 196 9.69 -33.98 1.24
N THR A 197 10.70 -34.67 0.69
CA THR A 197 12.10 -34.19 0.66
C THR A 197 12.23 -32.91 -0.18
N ASP A 198 11.25 -32.63 -1.03
CA ASP A 198 11.22 -31.51 -1.97
C ASP A 198 10.48 -30.29 -1.39
N ARG A 199 10.28 -30.25 -0.05
CA ARG A 199 9.66 -29.10 0.60
C ARG A 199 10.54 -27.86 0.40
N PRO A 200 9.95 -26.69 0.02
CA PRO A 200 10.69 -25.47 -0.22
C PRO A 200 11.61 -25.07 0.94
N GLN A 201 12.87 -24.75 0.60
CA GLN A 201 13.86 -24.30 1.57
C GLN A 201 13.51 -22.85 1.98
N LYS A 202 13.52 -22.58 3.30
CA LYS A 202 13.20 -21.25 3.82
C LYS A 202 14.48 -20.43 4.05
N PHE A 203 14.53 -19.23 3.48
CA PHE A 203 15.54 -18.22 3.71
C PHE A 203 14.92 -17.02 4.43
N ILE A 204 15.60 -16.49 5.43
CA ILE A 204 15.11 -15.36 6.24
C ILE A 204 16.05 -14.20 6.09
N THR A 205 15.50 -13.02 5.75
CA THR A 205 16.27 -11.78 5.61
C THR A 205 15.42 -10.55 5.96
N ASP A 206 16.02 -9.38 6.00
CA ASP A 206 15.28 -8.14 6.08
C ASP A 206 14.51 -7.92 4.78
N PHE A 207 13.31 -7.37 4.89
CA PHE A 207 12.37 -7.28 3.78
C PHE A 207 12.64 -6.05 2.88
N THR A 208 13.93 -5.92 2.49
CA THR A 208 14.50 -4.79 1.74
C THR A 208 15.36 -5.29 0.58
N LYS A 209 15.74 -4.36 -0.33
CA LYS A 209 16.71 -4.65 -1.41
C LYS A 209 18.05 -5.11 -0.85
N ASP A 210 18.54 -4.46 0.22
CA ASP A 210 19.80 -4.83 0.85
C ASP A 210 19.73 -6.24 1.45
N GLY A 211 18.63 -6.58 2.15
CA GLY A 211 18.39 -7.94 2.65
C GLY A 211 18.40 -8.99 1.53
N GLY A 212 17.78 -8.68 0.38
CA GLY A 212 17.85 -9.55 -0.81
C GLY A 212 19.26 -9.75 -1.33
N ARG A 213 20.10 -8.71 -1.33
CA ARG A 213 21.50 -8.80 -1.72
C ARG A 213 22.33 -9.59 -0.69
N GLU A 214 22.11 -9.37 0.59
CA GLU A 214 22.84 -10.03 1.68
C GLU A 214 22.57 -11.53 1.75
N ILE A 215 21.35 -11.99 1.42
CA ILE A 215 20.99 -13.42 1.44
C ILE A 215 21.52 -14.17 0.21
N SER A 216 21.91 -13.47 -0.86
CA SER A 216 22.29 -14.08 -2.13
C SER A 216 23.44 -15.12 -2.06
N PRO A 217 24.50 -14.98 -1.21
CA PRO A 217 25.53 -16.00 -1.09
C PRO A 217 25.03 -17.34 -0.55
N TYR A 218 24.03 -17.33 0.32
CA TYR A 218 23.44 -18.56 0.87
C TYR A 218 22.56 -19.25 -0.16
N ILE A 219 21.86 -18.47 -0.99
CA ILE A 219 21.03 -18.98 -2.08
C ILE A 219 21.91 -19.54 -3.20
N ALA A 220 22.98 -18.84 -3.58
CA ALA A 220 23.92 -19.29 -4.60
C ALA A 220 24.65 -20.61 -4.25
N GLN A 221 24.80 -20.94 -2.96
CA GLN A 221 25.42 -22.17 -2.48
C GLN A 221 24.43 -23.32 -2.25
N SER A 222 23.12 -23.06 -2.40
CA SER A 222 22.08 -24.08 -2.27
C SER A 222 21.86 -24.84 -3.56
N ASP A 223 21.13 -25.95 -3.49
CA ASP A 223 20.77 -26.80 -4.64
C ASP A 223 19.41 -26.43 -5.26
N ILE A 224 18.82 -25.28 -4.86
CA ILE A 224 17.54 -24.85 -5.41
C ILE A 224 17.69 -24.32 -6.83
N THR A 225 16.69 -24.55 -7.66
CA THR A 225 16.63 -24.08 -9.06
C THR A 225 15.66 -22.91 -9.25
N GLY A 226 14.86 -22.61 -8.23
CA GLY A 226 13.92 -21.48 -8.23
C GLY A 226 13.69 -20.93 -6.84
N VAL A 227 13.41 -19.63 -6.72
CA VAL A 227 13.11 -18.98 -5.46
C VAL A 227 11.95 -18.03 -5.58
N PHE A 228 11.00 -18.12 -4.65
CA PHE A 228 9.90 -17.19 -4.47
C PHE A 228 10.25 -16.17 -3.40
N SER A 229 10.31 -14.92 -3.78
CA SER A 229 10.45 -13.79 -2.87
C SER A 229 9.08 -13.20 -2.57
N LEU A 230 8.75 -13.00 -1.31
CA LEU A 230 7.44 -12.50 -0.89
C LEU A 230 7.23 -11.00 -1.19
N ASN A 231 8.24 -10.30 -1.72
CA ASN A 231 8.10 -8.99 -2.35
C ASN A 231 9.15 -8.78 -3.44
N ASP A 232 8.92 -7.81 -4.31
CA ASP A 232 9.81 -7.48 -5.42
C ASP A 232 11.10 -6.77 -4.96
N ASP A 233 11.06 -5.98 -3.88
CA ASP A 233 12.25 -5.30 -3.37
C ASP A 233 13.36 -6.31 -3.02
N VAL A 234 13.02 -7.36 -2.29
CA VAL A 234 13.96 -8.45 -1.96
C VAL A 234 14.40 -9.19 -3.22
N ALA A 235 13.48 -9.49 -4.15
CA ALA A 235 13.81 -10.15 -5.42
C ALA A 235 14.81 -9.34 -6.25
N ILE A 236 14.63 -8.03 -6.34
CA ILE A 236 15.53 -7.11 -7.06
C ILE A 236 16.92 -7.10 -6.41
N GLY A 237 16.97 -7.03 -5.07
CA GLY A 237 18.21 -7.12 -4.32
C GLY A 237 18.94 -8.45 -4.54
N LEU A 238 18.18 -9.55 -4.56
CA LEU A 238 18.70 -10.89 -4.83
C LEU A 238 19.28 -11.00 -6.24
N ILE A 239 18.58 -10.54 -7.29
CA ILE A 239 19.09 -10.52 -8.68
C ILE A 239 20.45 -9.80 -8.72
N ARG A 240 20.56 -8.65 -8.06
CA ARG A 240 21.82 -7.91 -8.01
C ARG A 240 22.91 -8.67 -7.27
N GLY A 241 22.61 -9.25 -6.10
CA GLY A 241 23.58 -10.00 -5.31
C GLY A 241 24.08 -11.26 -5.99
N LEU A 242 23.21 -11.97 -6.73
CA LEU A 242 23.59 -13.14 -7.54
C LEU A 242 24.50 -12.74 -8.71
N ALA A 243 24.19 -11.65 -9.42
CA ALA A 243 25.03 -11.13 -10.49
C ALA A 243 26.44 -10.73 -9.99
N ASP A 244 26.57 -10.17 -8.79
CA ASP A 244 27.88 -9.85 -8.15
C ASP A 244 28.73 -11.12 -7.91
N GLN A 245 28.10 -12.31 -7.88
CA GLN A 245 28.73 -13.61 -7.66
C GLN A 245 28.87 -14.45 -8.95
N GLY A 246 28.45 -13.89 -10.09
CA GLY A 246 28.50 -14.56 -11.39
C GLY A 246 27.40 -15.62 -11.58
N VAL A 247 26.36 -15.62 -10.73
CA VAL A 247 25.16 -16.49 -10.87
C VAL A 247 24.16 -15.79 -11.77
N SER A 248 23.74 -16.48 -12.83
CA SER A 248 22.87 -15.92 -13.86
C SER A 248 21.39 -16.21 -13.58
N VAL A 249 20.56 -15.18 -13.68
CA VAL A 249 19.10 -15.29 -13.62
C VAL A 249 18.58 -15.09 -15.05
N PRO A 250 17.77 -15.98 -15.60
CA PRO A 250 17.19 -17.19 -15.01
C PRO A 250 18.04 -18.48 -15.18
N GLN A 251 19.23 -18.44 -15.86
CA GLN A 251 19.95 -19.62 -16.33
C GLN A 251 20.37 -20.58 -15.21
N ASP A 252 20.83 -20.04 -14.09
CA ASP A 252 21.24 -20.82 -12.91
C ASP A 252 20.13 -20.87 -11.86
N LEU A 253 19.31 -19.83 -11.76
CA LEU A 253 18.23 -19.71 -10.76
C LEU A 253 17.05 -18.90 -11.31
N SER A 254 15.85 -19.47 -11.29
CA SER A 254 14.60 -18.76 -11.57
C SER A 254 14.11 -17.98 -10.36
N ILE A 255 13.63 -16.74 -10.55
CA ILE A 255 13.13 -15.88 -9.47
C ILE A 255 11.72 -15.39 -9.77
N ILE A 256 10.82 -15.53 -8.78
CA ILE A 256 9.48 -14.93 -8.79
C ILE A 256 9.39 -13.96 -7.62
N GLY A 257 8.92 -12.74 -7.87
CA GLY A 257 8.62 -11.72 -6.87
C GLY A 257 7.15 -11.66 -6.49
N PHE A 258 6.78 -10.60 -5.77
CA PHE A 258 5.41 -10.26 -5.40
C PHE A 258 5.29 -8.73 -5.31
N ASP A 259 4.14 -8.17 -5.65
CA ASP A 259 3.70 -6.78 -5.67
C ASP A 259 3.60 -6.18 -7.09
N ASN A 260 4.45 -6.59 -8.04
CA ASN A 260 4.59 -5.98 -9.37
C ASN A 260 4.90 -4.48 -9.29
N ILE A 261 5.89 -4.11 -8.46
CA ILE A 261 6.33 -2.72 -8.40
C ILE A 261 6.93 -2.26 -9.74
N GLU A 262 6.93 -0.96 -10.00
CA GLU A 262 7.40 -0.40 -11.28
C GLU A 262 8.79 -0.93 -11.69
N TYR A 263 9.73 -0.99 -10.73
CA TYR A 263 11.10 -1.44 -11.00
C TYR A 263 11.21 -2.91 -11.44
N ALA A 264 10.22 -3.76 -11.18
CA ALA A 264 10.22 -5.15 -11.61
C ALA A 264 10.36 -5.31 -13.14
N SER A 265 9.83 -4.35 -13.90
CA SER A 265 9.94 -4.33 -15.37
C SER A 265 11.26 -3.76 -15.88
N TYR A 266 12.04 -3.07 -15.06
CA TYR A 266 13.29 -2.40 -15.44
C TYR A 266 14.56 -3.14 -14.98
N THR A 267 14.42 -4.21 -14.22
CA THR A 267 15.58 -5.07 -13.86
C THR A 267 16.11 -5.83 -15.07
N VAL A 268 17.34 -6.31 -14.99
CA VAL A 268 17.95 -7.19 -15.99
C VAL A 268 18.44 -8.46 -15.29
N PRO A 269 17.74 -9.59 -15.49
CA PRO A 269 16.49 -9.76 -16.27
C PRO A 269 15.28 -9.06 -15.65
N SER A 270 14.23 -8.79 -16.44
CA SER A 270 12.97 -8.28 -15.93
C SER A 270 12.26 -9.32 -15.06
N LEU A 271 11.68 -8.87 -13.92
CA LEU A 271 11.22 -9.75 -12.86
C LEU A 271 9.81 -10.30 -13.11
N THR A 272 9.67 -11.62 -13.18
CA THR A 272 8.39 -12.33 -13.06
C THR A 272 7.87 -12.14 -11.65
N THR A 273 6.60 -11.76 -11.49
CA THR A 273 6.05 -11.39 -10.17
C THR A 273 4.55 -11.65 -10.08
N ILE A 274 4.04 -11.77 -8.87
CA ILE A 274 2.61 -11.78 -8.57
C ILE A 274 2.15 -10.34 -8.38
N ALA A 275 1.33 -9.86 -9.29
CA ALA A 275 0.81 -8.49 -9.27
C ALA A 275 -0.36 -8.34 -8.29
N GLN A 276 -0.33 -7.26 -7.52
CA GLN A 276 -1.47 -6.75 -6.77
C GLN A 276 -2.13 -5.61 -7.57
N PRO A 277 -3.47 -5.49 -7.61
CA PRO A 277 -4.15 -4.39 -8.31
C PRO A 277 -4.14 -3.10 -7.46
N VAL A 278 -2.93 -2.53 -7.31
CA VAL A 278 -2.67 -1.37 -6.42
C VAL A 278 -3.57 -0.16 -6.72
N PRO A 279 -3.83 0.23 -7.99
CA PRO A 279 -4.71 1.33 -8.30
C PRO A 279 -6.14 1.12 -7.79
N GLU A 280 -6.68 -0.10 -7.94
CA GLU A 280 -8.01 -0.48 -7.50
C GLU A 280 -8.09 -0.55 -5.97
N MET A 281 -7.06 -1.08 -5.32
CA MET A 281 -6.97 -1.18 -3.86
C MET A 281 -6.98 0.19 -3.20
N GLY A 282 -6.11 1.11 -3.63
CA GLY A 282 -6.05 2.46 -3.07
C GLY A 282 -7.32 3.27 -3.33
N SER A 283 -7.84 3.24 -4.56
CA SER A 283 -9.10 3.91 -4.93
C SER A 283 -10.27 3.38 -4.11
N LYS A 284 -10.34 2.07 -3.87
CA LYS A 284 -11.41 1.46 -3.08
C LYS A 284 -11.32 1.81 -1.61
N ALA A 285 -10.12 1.79 -1.03
CA ALA A 285 -9.92 2.12 0.38
C ALA A 285 -10.33 3.57 0.68
N ILE A 286 -9.90 4.53 -0.14
CA ILE A 286 -10.25 5.95 0.05
C ILE A 286 -11.75 6.18 -0.18
N SER A 287 -12.37 5.51 -1.16
CA SER A 287 -13.81 5.65 -1.41
C SER A 287 -14.65 5.15 -0.24
N ILE A 288 -14.30 4.00 0.35
CA ILE A 288 -15.00 3.47 1.54
C ILE A 288 -14.87 4.44 2.72
N LEU A 289 -13.67 4.96 2.97
CA LEU A 289 -13.45 5.90 4.07
C LEU A 289 -14.28 7.17 3.91
N ILE A 290 -14.36 7.72 2.68
CA ILE A 290 -15.19 8.89 2.38
C ILE A 290 -16.68 8.59 2.59
N GLU A 291 -17.16 7.42 2.21
CA GLU A 291 -18.54 6.98 2.47
C GLU A 291 -18.82 6.96 3.98
N ARG A 292 -17.90 6.44 4.79
CA ARG A 292 -18.03 6.44 6.26
C ARG A 292 -18.07 7.84 6.85
N LEU A 293 -17.15 8.72 6.43
CA LEU A 293 -17.12 10.12 6.85
C LEU A 293 -18.41 10.89 6.52
N ASN A 294 -19.04 10.59 5.39
CA ASN A 294 -20.30 11.20 4.99
C ASN A 294 -21.52 10.62 5.74
N ASN A 295 -21.46 9.35 6.14
CA ASN A 295 -22.57 8.63 6.77
C ASN A 295 -22.57 8.68 8.31
N GLU A 296 -21.56 9.25 8.96
CA GLU A 296 -21.52 9.42 10.42
C GLU A 296 -22.72 10.20 10.99
N GLN A 297 -23.48 10.90 10.15
CA GLN A 297 -24.72 11.61 10.54
C GLN A 297 -25.96 10.71 10.55
N SER A 298 -25.86 9.46 10.09
CA SER A 298 -26.97 8.50 10.10
C SER A 298 -26.70 7.39 11.13
N ASP A 299 -27.55 7.28 12.13
CA ASP A 299 -27.54 6.27 13.22
C ASP A 299 -27.71 4.79 12.73
N GLN A 300 -27.53 4.53 11.44
CA GLN A 300 -27.59 3.17 10.89
C GLN A 300 -26.20 2.53 10.96
N ALA A 301 -26.03 1.58 11.88
CA ALA A 301 -24.90 0.66 11.90
C ALA A 301 -24.88 -0.12 10.57
N SER A 302 -24.16 0.40 9.57
CA SER A 302 -23.93 -0.32 8.32
C SER A 302 -22.92 -1.44 8.56
N GLU A 303 -23.15 -2.61 7.98
CA GLU A 303 -22.18 -3.70 7.99
C GLU A 303 -20.82 -3.23 7.44
N PHE A 304 -19.73 -3.81 7.95
CA PHE A 304 -18.40 -3.51 7.43
C PHE A 304 -18.17 -4.20 6.08
N ASN A 305 -17.53 -3.49 5.17
CA ASN A 305 -17.15 -4.01 3.86
C ASN A 305 -15.79 -4.69 3.96
N SER A 306 -15.70 -5.95 3.52
CA SER A 306 -14.43 -6.63 3.28
C SER A 306 -14.31 -6.85 1.77
N VAL A 307 -13.38 -6.12 1.14
CA VAL A 307 -13.14 -6.21 -0.31
C VAL A 307 -11.83 -6.94 -0.54
N ILE A 308 -11.90 -8.06 -1.25
CA ILE A 308 -10.74 -8.88 -1.58
C ILE A 308 -10.58 -8.89 -3.10
N PHE A 309 -9.44 -8.42 -3.59
CA PHE A 309 -9.07 -8.48 -5.00
C PHE A 309 -8.26 -9.74 -5.30
N GLU A 310 -8.31 -10.21 -6.54
CA GLU A 310 -7.47 -11.31 -6.99
C GLU A 310 -6.09 -10.80 -7.45
N ASN A 311 -5.08 -11.65 -7.29
CA ASN A 311 -3.72 -11.42 -7.77
C ASN A 311 -3.53 -12.01 -9.15
N GLU A 312 -2.58 -11.49 -9.93
CA GLU A 312 -2.24 -11.96 -11.27
C GLU A 312 -0.75 -12.32 -11.38
N LEU A 313 -0.42 -13.40 -12.08
CA LEU A 313 0.97 -13.72 -12.41
C LEU A 313 1.42 -12.96 -13.65
N ILE A 314 2.42 -12.10 -13.51
CA ILE A 314 3.06 -11.38 -14.62
C ILE A 314 4.37 -12.07 -14.96
N ILE A 315 4.39 -12.80 -16.09
CA ILE A 315 5.56 -13.53 -16.57
C ILE A 315 6.48 -12.57 -17.29
N ARG A 316 7.78 -12.61 -16.93
CA ARG A 316 8.88 -11.86 -17.55
C ARG A 316 10.12 -12.75 -17.70
N ASP A 317 11.33 -12.15 -17.72
CA ASP A 317 12.57 -12.81 -18.11
C ASP A 317 13.31 -13.51 -16.95
N SER A 318 12.88 -13.38 -15.70
CA SER A 318 13.57 -13.92 -14.51
C SER A 318 13.28 -15.40 -14.23
N THR A 319 12.52 -16.06 -15.10
CA THR A 319 12.15 -17.49 -14.96
C THR A 319 12.34 -18.25 -16.25
N GLN A 320 12.73 -19.52 -16.14
CA GLN A 320 12.84 -20.47 -17.25
C GLN A 320 12.45 -21.88 -16.81
N LYS A 321 12.44 -22.84 -17.73
CA LYS A 321 12.28 -24.27 -17.40
C LYS A 321 13.50 -24.76 -16.61
N ALA A 322 13.25 -25.64 -15.62
CA ALA A 322 14.28 -26.28 -14.81
C ALA A 322 15.20 -27.20 -15.61
#